data_a0bd9d3d4477d57696d400cadd965173
#
_entry.id   a0bd9d3d4477d57696d400cadd965173
#
_cell.length_a   1.000
_cell.length_b   1.000
_cell.length_c   1.000
_cell.angle_alpha   90.00
_cell.angle_beta   90.00
_cell.angle_gamma   90.00
#
_symmetry.space_group_name_H-M   'P 1'
#
loop_
_entity.id
_entity.type
_entity.pdbx_description
1 polymer ?
#
loop_
_entity_poly.entity_id
_entity_poly.type
_entity_poly.pdbx_seq_one_letter_code
_entity_poly.pdbx_strand_id
1 'polypeptide(L)'
;MNVSAPSARLSAARASQRAEQGSQERMARGSSAGYDRHITIFSPEGRLYQVEYAFKAIKTSGLTSVGVRGADSCVVLTQRKVPDKLYDPESVTNMYAITPNIGLVMTGIVPDARASVKKLREEAAKFKFNNGYDIPVSYLAKRAADTAQVYTQHANMRPLGIAMIIIGIDVEGEKKVPQLFRCDPAGYYVGYKATSAGAKEQEANNFLEKRFKPPAGSNVAVDPKLSHDDTVQLALACLQNVLGADLKANDIEACVVRHDNLAFTRLSADELETQLTALAERDDDIAGRD
;
A
#
# COMPACT_ATOMS: atom_id res chain seq x y z
N MET A 1 -38.48 -52.84 48.97
CA MET A 1 -37.08 -52.72 48.69
C MET A 1 -36.95 -51.90 47.40
N ASN A 2 -36.66 -50.58 47.52
CA ASN A 2 -36.52 -49.67 46.39
C ASN A 2 -35.05 -49.58 46.04
N VAL A 3 -34.64 -50.13 44.92
CA VAL A 3 -33.29 -49.98 44.36
C VAL A 3 -33.40 -48.83 43.34
N SER A 4 -33.11 -47.58 43.79
CA SER A 4 -33.08 -46.43 42.94
C SER A 4 -31.74 -46.35 42.18
N ALA A 5 -31.86 -46.22 40.92
CA ALA A 5 -30.87 -46.33 39.85
C ALA A 5 -29.57 -45.52 39.99
N PRO A 6 -28.42 -46.11 39.73
CA PRO A 6 -27.11 -45.40 39.66
C PRO A 6 -26.93 -44.51 38.40
N SER A 7 -27.78 -44.64 37.41
CA SER A 7 -27.65 -43.92 36.11
C SER A 7 -27.93 -42.42 36.18
N ALA A 8 -28.81 -41.96 37.05
CA ALA A 8 -29.16 -40.54 37.19
C ALA A 8 -28.03 -39.72 37.86
N ARG A 9 -27.28 -40.30 38.79
CA ARG A 9 -26.13 -39.61 39.42
C ARG A 9 -24.92 -39.47 38.51
N LEU A 10 -24.69 -40.43 37.62
CA LEU A 10 -23.62 -40.38 36.61
C LEU A 10 -23.91 -39.36 35.50
N SER A 11 -25.18 -39.19 35.11
CA SER A 11 -25.58 -38.19 34.13
C SER A 11 -25.47 -36.77 34.68
N ALA A 12 -25.86 -36.54 35.93
CA ALA A 12 -25.74 -35.24 36.59
C ALA A 12 -24.26 -34.82 36.81
N ALA A 13 -23.38 -35.78 37.20
CA ALA A 13 -21.97 -35.51 37.34
C ALA A 13 -21.27 -35.17 36.01
N ARG A 14 -21.63 -35.85 34.92
CA ARG A 14 -21.15 -35.51 33.56
C ARG A 14 -21.68 -34.17 33.04
N ALA A 15 -22.91 -33.80 33.39
CA ALA A 15 -23.45 -32.48 33.03
C ALA A 15 -22.76 -31.36 33.81
N SER A 16 -22.46 -31.55 35.11
CA SER A 16 -21.71 -30.60 35.91
C SER A 16 -20.27 -30.43 35.41
N GLN A 17 -19.57 -31.52 35.09
CA GLN A 17 -18.22 -31.46 34.53
C GLN A 17 -18.18 -30.75 33.15
N ARG A 18 -19.17 -30.97 32.30
CA ARG A 18 -19.28 -30.24 31.02
C ARG A 18 -19.60 -28.77 31.21
N ALA A 19 -20.39 -28.40 32.21
CA ALA A 19 -20.67 -27.00 32.54
C ALA A 19 -19.44 -26.29 33.09
N GLU A 20 -18.67 -26.96 33.95
CA GLU A 20 -17.42 -26.44 34.51
C GLU A 20 -16.33 -26.32 33.43
N GLN A 21 -16.17 -27.29 32.54
CA GLN A 21 -15.26 -27.20 31.39
C GLN A 21 -15.67 -26.07 30.43
N GLY A 22 -16.96 -25.95 30.13
CA GLY A 22 -17.48 -24.84 29.31
C GLY A 22 -17.30 -23.46 29.94
N SER A 23 -17.37 -23.34 31.28
CA SER A 23 -17.12 -22.10 31.98
C SER A 23 -15.61 -21.76 32.05
N GLN A 24 -14.76 -22.78 32.24
CA GLN A 24 -13.30 -22.59 32.19
C GLN A 24 -12.81 -22.23 30.79
N GLU A 25 -13.35 -22.83 29.73
CA GLU A 25 -13.05 -22.45 28.35
C GLU A 25 -13.52 -21.03 28.02
N ARG A 26 -14.69 -20.61 28.53
CA ARG A 26 -15.19 -19.25 28.37
C ARG A 26 -14.36 -18.22 29.15
N MET A 27 -13.90 -18.54 30.37
CA MET A 27 -13.00 -17.70 31.15
C MET A 27 -11.60 -17.61 30.50
N ALA A 28 -11.06 -18.72 30.01
CA ALA A 28 -9.79 -18.74 29.29
C ALA A 28 -9.88 -17.90 27.99
N ARG A 29 -10.97 -18.03 27.22
CA ARG A 29 -11.22 -17.18 26.05
C ARG A 29 -11.39 -15.72 26.40
N GLY A 30 -12.02 -15.37 27.51
CA GLY A 30 -12.23 -13.99 27.97
C GLY A 30 -10.96 -13.29 28.42
N SER A 31 -10.01 -13.98 29.04
CA SER A 31 -8.74 -13.40 29.52
C SER A 31 -7.68 -13.34 28.45
N SER A 32 -7.67 -14.28 27.49
CA SER A 32 -6.72 -14.31 26.37
C SER A 32 -7.12 -13.32 25.26
N ALA A 33 -8.42 -13.14 25.00
CA ALA A 33 -8.95 -12.26 23.95
C ALA A 33 -8.66 -10.75 24.16
N GLY A 34 -8.08 -10.38 25.30
CA GLY A 34 -7.65 -9.00 25.58
C GLY A 34 -6.23 -8.71 25.12
N TYR A 35 -5.31 -9.68 25.30
CA TYR A 35 -3.89 -9.48 25.04
C TYR A 35 -3.55 -9.50 23.54
N ASP A 36 -4.15 -10.39 22.76
CA ASP A 36 -3.94 -10.53 21.31
C ASP A 36 -4.41 -9.33 20.51
N ARG A 37 -5.29 -8.48 21.09
CA ARG A 37 -5.73 -7.21 20.50
C ARG A 37 -4.84 -6.03 20.85
N HIS A 38 -4.10 -6.12 21.95
CA HIS A 38 -3.27 -5.02 22.48
C HIS A 38 -1.80 -5.14 22.10
N ILE A 39 -1.32 -6.34 21.80
CA ILE A 39 0.05 -6.60 21.42
C ILE A 39 0.12 -7.45 20.15
N THR A 40 1.30 -7.50 19.52
CA THR A 40 1.52 -8.22 18.25
C THR A 40 1.86 -9.69 18.53
N ILE A 41 0.83 -10.47 18.85
CA ILE A 41 0.89 -11.92 19.05
C ILE A 41 -0.28 -12.57 18.28
N PHE A 42 -0.13 -13.86 17.95
CA PHE A 42 -1.22 -14.61 17.31
C PHE A 42 -2.39 -14.82 18.27
N SER A 43 -3.59 -14.60 17.76
CA SER A 43 -4.82 -15.06 18.40
C SER A 43 -4.94 -16.60 18.29
N PRO A 44 -5.84 -17.24 19.08
CA PRO A 44 -6.11 -18.68 18.93
C PRO A 44 -6.50 -19.09 17.52
N GLU A 45 -7.12 -18.18 16.74
CA GLU A 45 -7.52 -18.37 15.34
C GLU A 45 -6.35 -18.08 14.34
N GLY A 46 -5.14 -17.77 14.84
CA GLY A 46 -3.98 -17.48 13.99
C GLY A 46 -3.97 -16.09 13.36
N ARG A 47 -4.73 -15.11 13.91
CA ARG A 47 -4.77 -13.73 13.42
C ARG A 47 -3.82 -12.84 14.19
N LEU A 48 -3.32 -11.81 13.52
CA LEU A 48 -2.55 -10.69 14.12
C LEU A 48 -3.40 -9.42 14.08
N TYR A 49 -4.16 -9.15 15.13
CA TYR A 49 -5.09 -8.02 15.17
C TYR A 49 -4.38 -6.67 15.00
N GLN A 50 -3.18 -6.48 15.56
CA GLN A 50 -2.42 -5.24 15.41
C GLN A 50 -2.03 -4.96 13.97
N VAL A 51 -1.76 -5.99 13.17
CA VAL A 51 -1.52 -5.84 11.72
C VAL A 51 -2.80 -5.44 11.01
N GLU A 52 -3.93 -6.05 11.33
CA GLU A 52 -5.23 -5.68 10.77
C GLU A 52 -5.61 -4.23 11.12
N TYR A 53 -5.30 -3.79 12.32
CA TYR A 53 -5.52 -2.39 12.73
C TYR A 53 -4.60 -1.42 12.01
N ALA A 54 -3.36 -1.81 11.67
CA ALA A 54 -2.48 -1.02 10.84
C ALA A 54 -3.05 -0.83 9.41
N PHE A 55 -3.58 -1.89 8.79
CA PHE A 55 -4.31 -1.75 7.51
C PHE A 55 -5.54 -0.85 7.62
N LYS A 56 -6.28 -0.93 8.72
CA LYS A 56 -7.42 -0.05 8.96
C LYS A 56 -6.98 1.41 9.13
N ALA A 57 -5.87 1.66 9.82
CA ALA A 57 -5.31 3.01 10.00
C ALA A 57 -4.93 3.66 8.64
N ILE A 58 -4.37 2.88 7.70
CA ILE A 58 -4.08 3.36 6.35
C ILE A 58 -5.35 3.83 5.64
N LYS A 59 -6.44 3.04 5.70
CA LYS A 59 -7.72 3.41 5.10
C LYS A 59 -8.35 4.63 5.74
N THR A 60 -8.20 4.77 7.05
CA THR A 60 -8.73 5.91 7.83
C THR A 60 -8.04 7.24 7.49
N SER A 61 -6.83 7.23 6.90
CA SER A 61 -6.16 8.46 6.44
C SER A 61 -6.98 9.23 5.40
N GLY A 62 -7.93 8.57 4.73
CA GLY A 62 -8.81 9.15 3.72
C GLY A 62 -8.08 9.56 2.43
N LEU A 63 -6.82 9.21 2.28
CA LEU A 63 -6.03 9.42 1.06
C LEU A 63 -6.06 8.16 0.20
N THR A 64 -5.96 8.36 -1.10
CA THR A 64 -5.76 7.28 -2.07
C THR A 64 -4.56 7.63 -2.94
N SER A 65 -3.62 6.71 -3.01
CA SER A 65 -2.42 6.82 -3.84
C SER A 65 -2.44 5.75 -4.91
N VAL A 66 -1.92 6.09 -6.08
CA VAL A 66 -1.85 5.21 -7.26
C VAL A 66 -0.43 5.18 -7.77
N GLY A 67 0.03 4.02 -8.20
CA GLY A 67 1.30 3.85 -8.89
C GLY A 67 1.09 3.06 -10.19
N VAL A 68 1.71 3.51 -11.27
CA VAL A 68 1.66 2.86 -12.58
C VAL A 68 3.06 2.77 -13.17
N ARG A 69 3.38 1.62 -13.74
CA ARG A 69 4.61 1.36 -14.46
C ARG A 69 4.34 1.29 -15.96
N GLY A 70 4.96 2.17 -16.72
CA GLY A 70 5.00 2.16 -18.18
C GLY A 70 6.21 1.39 -18.73
N ALA A 71 6.42 1.51 -20.04
CA ALA A 71 7.56 0.91 -20.73
C ALA A 71 8.87 1.69 -20.48
N ASP A 72 8.77 3.00 -20.34
CA ASP A 72 9.89 3.95 -20.25
C ASP A 72 9.86 4.81 -18.98
N SER A 73 8.83 4.66 -18.15
CA SER A 73 8.62 5.51 -16.98
C SER A 73 7.84 4.79 -15.87
N CYS A 74 7.96 5.32 -14.68
CA CYS A 74 7.10 4.99 -13.54
C CYS A 74 6.52 6.27 -12.95
N VAL A 75 5.26 6.21 -12.58
CA VAL A 75 4.51 7.32 -12.01
C VAL A 75 3.89 6.91 -10.70
N VAL A 76 3.97 7.78 -9.71
CA VAL A 76 3.15 7.69 -8.50
C VAL A 76 2.40 8.99 -8.31
N LEU A 77 1.16 8.90 -7.91
CA LEU A 77 0.35 10.06 -7.59
C LEU A 77 -0.53 9.81 -6.36
N THR A 78 -0.87 10.87 -5.69
CA THR A 78 -1.72 10.84 -4.50
C THR A 78 -2.52 12.12 -4.38
N GLN A 79 -3.61 12.05 -3.63
CA GLN A 79 -4.34 13.24 -3.21
C GLN A 79 -3.46 14.09 -2.29
N ARG A 80 -3.55 15.40 -2.47
CA ARG A 80 -2.97 16.39 -1.57
C ARG A 80 -4.10 17.11 -0.85
N LYS A 81 -4.26 16.82 0.44
CA LYS A 81 -5.25 17.48 1.28
C LYS A 81 -4.54 18.39 2.27
N VAL A 82 -4.79 19.67 2.17
CA VAL A 82 -4.32 20.67 3.14
C VAL A 82 -5.46 20.95 4.11
N PRO A 83 -5.42 20.42 5.35
CA PRO A 83 -6.56 20.47 6.25
C PRO A 83 -6.81 21.84 6.85
N ASP A 84 -5.81 22.70 6.91
CA ASP A 84 -5.90 24.03 7.48
C ASP A 84 -5.33 25.07 6.50
N LYS A 85 -6.01 26.23 6.41
CA LYS A 85 -5.60 27.36 5.57
C LYS A 85 -4.30 28.03 6.03
N LEU A 86 -3.92 27.80 7.28
CA LEU A 86 -2.68 28.33 7.85
C LEU A 86 -1.46 27.45 7.57
N TYR A 87 -1.68 26.25 7.03
CA TYR A 87 -0.57 25.40 6.63
C TYR A 87 0.05 25.94 5.34
N ASP A 88 1.37 25.88 5.28
CA ASP A 88 2.09 26.02 4.02
C ASP A 88 1.83 24.79 3.13
N PRO A 89 1.11 24.97 1.99
CA PRO A 89 0.76 23.85 1.14
C PRO A 89 1.96 23.08 0.61
N GLU A 90 3.11 23.72 0.39
CA GLU A 90 4.31 23.06 -0.11
C GLU A 90 4.95 22.13 0.91
N SER A 91 4.73 22.38 2.20
CA SER A 91 5.22 21.53 3.29
C SER A 91 4.42 20.24 3.45
N VAL A 92 3.19 20.18 2.88
CA VAL A 92 2.30 19.01 2.95
C VAL A 92 2.62 18.09 1.78
N THR A 93 3.35 17.02 2.06
CA THR A 93 3.72 16.01 1.06
C THR A 93 3.62 14.60 1.62
N ASN A 94 3.23 13.67 0.77
CA ASN A 94 3.27 12.24 1.00
C ASN A 94 4.28 11.53 0.09
N MET A 95 5.04 12.30 -0.69
CA MET A 95 6.05 11.78 -1.61
C MET A 95 7.45 12.12 -1.12
N TYR A 96 8.33 11.14 -1.17
CA TYR A 96 9.68 11.26 -0.63
C TYR A 96 10.70 10.62 -1.57
N ALA A 97 11.73 11.38 -1.94
CA ALA A 97 12.92 10.82 -2.56
C ALA A 97 13.74 10.08 -1.48
N ILE A 98 14.13 8.86 -1.78
CA ILE A 98 15.02 8.04 -0.95
C ILE A 98 16.46 8.16 -1.44
N THR A 99 16.64 7.99 -2.74
CA THR A 99 17.87 8.32 -3.48
C THR A 99 17.52 9.32 -4.58
N PRO A 100 18.47 9.87 -5.31
CA PRO A 100 18.14 10.70 -6.47
C PRO A 100 17.23 10.01 -7.49
N ASN A 101 17.37 8.69 -7.65
CA ASN A 101 16.72 7.91 -8.70
C ASN A 101 15.55 7.03 -8.19
N ILE A 102 15.36 6.94 -6.87
CA ILE A 102 14.32 6.14 -6.25
C ILE A 102 13.49 7.02 -5.34
N GLY A 103 12.20 7.02 -5.56
CA GLY A 103 11.25 7.66 -4.68
C GLY A 103 10.07 6.78 -4.36
N LEU A 104 9.23 7.30 -3.49
CA LEU A 104 8.05 6.57 -3.05
C LEU A 104 6.92 7.53 -2.64
N VAL A 105 5.71 7.00 -2.67
CA VAL A 105 4.55 7.59 -2.02
C VAL A 105 4.20 6.77 -0.79
N MET A 106 3.93 7.47 0.31
CA MET A 106 3.48 6.90 1.58
C MET A 106 2.01 7.22 1.80
N THR A 107 1.23 6.19 2.11
CA THR A 107 -0.18 6.34 2.44
C THR A 107 -0.41 5.85 3.85
N GLY A 108 -1.01 6.68 4.71
CA GLY A 108 -1.31 6.32 6.10
C GLY A 108 -0.87 7.38 7.10
N ILE A 109 -0.29 6.96 8.21
CA ILE A 109 0.11 7.81 9.34
C ILE A 109 1.41 8.56 9.02
N VAL A 110 1.35 9.89 8.88
CA VAL A 110 2.49 10.73 8.46
C VAL A 110 3.73 10.60 9.35
N PRO A 111 3.67 10.60 10.69
CA PRO A 111 4.84 10.36 11.54
C PRO A 111 5.53 9.02 11.27
N ASP A 112 4.75 7.95 11.06
CA ASP A 112 5.28 6.62 10.73
C ASP A 112 5.97 6.65 9.35
N ALA A 113 5.37 7.37 8.39
CA ALA A 113 5.95 7.57 7.06
C ALA A 113 7.32 8.26 7.15
N ARG A 114 7.41 9.37 7.86
CA ARG A 114 8.67 10.12 8.02
C ARG A 114 9.75 9.29 8.70
N ALA A 115 9.41 8.53 9.74
CA ALA A 115 10.35 7.63 10.41
C ALA A 115 10.86 6.53 9.46
N SER A 116 9.96 5.96 8.63
CA SER A 116 10.34 4.95 7.64
C SER A 116 11.22 5.51 6.54
N VAL A 117 10.90 6.70 6.02
CA VAL A 117 11.73 7.40 5.02
C VAL A 117 13.15 7.60 5.52
N LYS A 118 13.32 8.03 6.78
CA LYS A 118 14.64 8.18 7.38
C LYS A 118 15.43 6.87 7.37
N LYS A 119 14.81 5.78 7.82
CA LYS A 119 15.44 4.44 7.83
C LYS A 119 15.80 3.95 6.43
N LEU A 120 14.93 4.16 5.44
CA LEU A 120 15.20 3.75 4.06
C LEU A 120 16.33 4.55 3.43
N ARG A 121 16.46 5.84 3.73
CA ARG A 121 17.60 6.67 3.32
C ARG A 121 18.92 6.19 3.94
N GLU A 122 18.88 5.83 5.23
CA GLU A 122 20.04 5.26 5.93
C GLU A 122 20.46 3.91 5.31
N GLU A 123 19.49 3.02 4.99
CA GLU A 123 19.77 1.75 4.31
C GLU A 123 20.35 1.96 2.91
N ALA A 124 19.78 2.87 2.12
CA ALA A 124 20.28 3.15 0.78
C ALA A 124 21.71 3.74 0.80
N ALA A 125 21.99 4.67 1.72
CA ALA A 125 23.31 5.24 1.90
C ALA A 125 24.33 4.19 2.36
N LYS A 126 23.96 3.33 3.31
CA LYS A 126 24.78 2.22 3.78
C LYS A 126 25.07 1.20 2.68
N PHE A 127 24.06 0.88 1.85
CA PHE A 127 24.24 -0.02 0.73
C PHE A 127 25.25 0.55 -0.27
N LYS A 128 25.11 1.83 -0.65
CA LYS A 128 26.00 2.51 -1.57
C LYS A 128 27.42 2.59 -1.02
N PHE A 129 27.57 2.89 0.25
CA PHE A 129 28.89 2.92 0.92
C PHE A 129 29.60 1.58 0.90
N ASN A 130 28.87 0.49 1.19
CA ASN A 130 29.45 -0.86 1.30
C ASN A 130 29.72 -1.50 -0.07
N ASN A 131 28.92 -1.21 -1.09
CA ASN A 131 28.94 -1.91 -2.37
C ASN A 131 29.48 -1.05 -3.54
N GLY A 132 29.58 0.29 -3.38
CA GLY A 132 30.11 1.20 -4.41
C GLY A 132 29.15 1.55 -5.53
N TYR A 133 27.87 1.09 -5.48
CA TYR A 133 26.84 1.43 -6.46
C TYR A 133 25.49 1.68 -5.78
N ASP A 134 24.55 2.27 -6.50
CA ASP A 134 23.23 2.62 -5.96
C ASP A 134 22.38 1.37 -5.69
N ILE A 135 21.60 1.43 -4.61
CA ILE A 135 20.73 0.33 -4.20
C ILE A 135 19.67 0.06 -5.28
N PRO A 136 19.45 -1.20 -5.72
CA PRO A 136 18.36 -1.55 -6.62
C PRO A 136 16.99 -1.34 -5.97
N VAL A 137 15.98 -0.98 -6.78
CA VAL A 137 14.62 -0.72 -6.30
C VAL A 137 14.03 -1.94 -5.59
N SER A 138 14.20 -3.13 -6.18
CA SER A 138 13.71 -4.38 -5.61
C SER A 138 14.36 -4.71 -4.26
N TYR A 139 15.67 -4.44 -4.12
CA TYR A 139 16.37 -4.66 -2.87
C TYR A 139 15.94 -3.68 -1.77
N LEU A 140 15.74 -2.40 -2.14
CA LEU A 140 15.18 -1.40 -1.21
C LEU A 140 13.79 -1.79 -0.74
N ALA A 141 12.92 -2.25 -1.64
CA ALA A 141 11.58 -2.73 -1.31
C ALA A 141 11.64 -3.93 -0.36
N LYS A 142 12.55 -4.88 -0.60
CA LYS A 142 12.79 -6.00 0.30
C LYS A 142 13.20 -5.51 1.69
N ARG A 143 14.14 -4.58 1.80
CA ARG A 143 14.60 -4.03 3.10
C ARG A 143 13.48 -3.31 3.86
N ALA A 144 12.61 -2.59 3.12
CA ALA A 144 11.41 -1.98 3.69
C ALA A 144 10.48 -3.03 4.31
N ALA A 145 10.22 -4.10 3.57
CA ALA A 145 9.35 -5.20 3.99
C ALA A 145 9.96 -6.00 5.15
N ASP A 146 11.26 -6.30 5.11
CA ASP A 146 11.98 -6.97 6.20
C ASP A 146 11.82 -6.16 7.52
N THR A 147 11.94 -4.83 7.44
CA THR A 147 11.75 -3.96 8.60
C THR A 147 10.30 -3.98 9.11
N ALA A 148 9.31 -3.96 8.20
CA ALA A 148 7.90 -4.06 8.57
C ALA A 148 7.58 -5.42 9.21
N GLN A 149 8.13 -6.51 8.68
CA GLN A 149 7.95 -7.86 9.22
C GLN A 149 8.43 -7.96 10.67
N VAL A 150 9.56 -7.34 11.01
CA VAL A 150 10.09 -7.35 12.39
C VAL A 150 9.05 -6.81 13.38
N TYR A 151 8.32 -5.76 13.03
CA TYR A 151 7.24 -5.22 13.88
C TYR A 151 6.06 -6.20 14.06
N THR A 152 5.83 -7.10 13.12
CA THR A 152 4.79 -8.12 13.26
C THR A 152 5.18 -9.26 14.22
N GLN A 153 6.45 -9.39 14.55
CA GLN A 153 6.99 -10.43 15.42
C GLN A 153 7.33 -9.93 16.84
N HIS A 154 7.41 -8.61 17.04
CA HIS A 154 7.70 -8.01 18.33
C HIS A 154 6.44 -7.64 19.08
N ALA A 155 6.15 -8.30 20.19
CA ALA A 155 4.94 -8.11 20.98
C ALA A 155 4.77 -6.67 21.49
N ASN A 156 5.88 -5.98 21.83
CA ASN A 156 5.86 -4.64 22.42
C ASN A 156 5.96 -3.49 21.38
N MET A 157 6.00 -3.82 20.09
CA MET A 157 6.06 -2.84 19.00
C MET A 157 4.83 -2.98 18.14
N ARG A 158 4.11 -1.88 17.93
CA ARG A 158 3.00 -1.90 16.96
C ARG A 158 3.54 -1.88 15.55
N PRO A 159 2.88 -2.53 14.59
CA PRO A 159 3.13 -2.32 13.17
C PRO A 159 2.94 -0.86 12.79
N LEU A 160 3.66 -0.40 11.77
CA LEU A 160 3.51 0.95 11.23
C LEU A 160 2.23 1.03 10.39
N GLY A 161 1.46 2.09 10.59
CA GLY A 161 0.20 2.29 9.85
C GLY A 161 0.42 2.96 8.49
N ILE A 162 1.25 2.39 7.63
CA ILE A 162 1.62 2.93 6.32
C ILE A 162 1.68 1.83 5.25
N ALA A 163 1.28 2.19 4.03
CA ALA A 163 1.59 1.45 2.82
C ALA A 163 2.52 2.30 1.95
N MET A 164 3.49 1.66 1.32
CA MET A 164 4.49 2.31 0.47
C MET A 164 4.32 1.82 -0.96
N ILE A 165 4.36 2.75 -1.93
CA ILE A 165 4.55 2.42 -3.34
C ILE A 165 5.87 3.04 -3.76
N ILE A 166 6.83 2.21 -4.08
CA ILE A 166 8.22 2.57 -4.40
C ILE A 166 8.40 2.48 -5.91
N ILE A 167 8.95 3.54 -6.50
CA ILE A 167 9.26 3.58 -7.92
C ILE A 167 10.73 3.96 -8.16
N GLY A 168 11.25 3.48 -9.27
CA GLY A 168 12.57 3.82 -9.76
C GLY A 168 12.85 3.11 -11.07
N ILE A 169 14.01 3.37 -11.65
CA ILE A 169 14.49 2.67 -12.83
C ILE A 169 15.83 2.03 -12.49
N ASP A 170 15.85 0.69 -12.53
CA ASP A 170 17.09 -0.07 -12.38
C ASP A 170 17.86 -0.06 -13.70
N VAL A 171 19.17 0.11 -13.58
CA VAL A 171 20.08 0.10 -14.73
C VAL A 171 20.87 -1.21 -14.73
N GLU A 172 20.55 -2.10 -15.67
CA GLU A 172 21.20 -3.40 -15.85
C GLU A 172 22.03 -3.39 -17.13
N GLY A 173 23.28 -2.98 -17.02
CA GLY A 173 24.14 -2.71 -18.19
C GLY A 173 23.59 -1.55 -19.03
N GLU A 174 23.20 -1.82 -20.28
CA GLU A 174 22.56 -0.82 -21.16
C GLU A 174 21.03 -0.75 -21.00
N LYS A 175 20.43 -1.71 -20.30
CA LYS A 175 18.99 -1.77 -20.12
C LYS A 175 18.57 -0.93 -18.92
N LYS A 176 17.58 -0.09 -19.13
CA LYS A 176 16.87 0.64 -18.09
C LYS A 176 15.52 -0.04 -17.89
N VAL A 177 15.26 -0.52 -16.68
CA VAL A 177 14.07 -1.30 -16.37
C VAL A 177 13.23 -0.54 -15.33
N PRO A 178 12.06 0.01 -15.73
CA PRO A 178 11.16 0.64 -14.78
C PRO A 178 10.65 -0.37 -13.76
N GLN A 179 10.68 0.01 -12.49
CA GLN A 179 10.31 -0.82 -11.36
C GLN A 179 9.26 -0.12 -10.50
N LEU A 180 8.26 -0.88 -10.11
CA LEU A 180 7.22 -0.44 -9.19
C LEU A 180 6.96 -1.55 -8.18
N PHE A 181 7.17 -1.26 -6.90
CA PHE A 181 6.93 -2.19 -5.79
C PHE A 181 5.95 -1.59 -4.81
N ARG A 182 5.11 -2.45 -4.22
CA ARG A 182 4.29 -2.09 -3.08
C ARG A 182 4.74 -2.89 -1.87
N CYS A 183 4.84 -2.21 -0.72
CA CYS A 183 5.11 -2.81 0.59
C CYS A 183 3.98 -2.45 1.54
N ASP A 184 3.56 -3.41 2.35
CA ASP A 184 2.46 -3.25 3.30
C ASP A 184 2.92 -3.42 4.78
N PRO A 185 2.04 -3.12 5.76
CA PRO A 185 2.37 -3.26 7.19
C PRO A 185 2.72 -4.67 7.64
N ALA A 186 2.28 -5.69 6.90
CA ALA A 186 2.57 -7.09 7.21
C ALA A 186 3.98 -7.52 6.78
N GLY A 187 4.71 -6.65 6.08
CA GLY A 187 6.02 -6.97 5.51
C GLY A 187 5.93 -7.74 4.19
N TYR A 188 4.76 -7.76 3.55
CA TYR A 188 4.62 -8.30 2.22
C TYR A 188 5.00 -7.24 1.17
N TYR A 189 5.84 -7.63 0.21
CA TYR A 189 6.19 -6.78 -0.93
C TYR A 189 6.18 -7.57 -2.21
N VAL A 190 5.78 -6.92 -3.28
CA VAL A 190 5.79 -7.51 -4.62
C VAL A 190 5.85 -6.40 -5.67
N GLY A 191 6.40 -6.72 -6.84
CA GLY A 191 6.40 -5.84 -8.01
C GLY A 191 5.05 -5.84 -8.71
N TYR A 192 4.60 -4.66 -9.12
CA TYR A 192 3.33 -4.45 -9.79
C TYR A 192 3.52 -3.79 -11.17
N LYS A 193 2.55 -3.99 -12.05
CA LYS A 193 2.37 -3.16 -13.26
C LYS A 193 1.66 -1.87 -12.91
N ALA A 194 0.63 -1.99 -12.08
CA ALA A 194 -0.07 -0.88 -11.46
C ALA A 194 -0.64 -1.31 -10.10
N THR A 195 -0.73 -0.40 -9.16
CA THR A 195 -1.25 -0.67 -7.82
C THR A 195 -1.79 0.59 -7.19
N SER A 196 -2.57 0.43 -6.15
CA SER A 196 -3.04 1.54 -5.33
C SER A 196 -2.93 1.22 -3.85
N ALA A 197 -3.04 2.25 -3.02
CA ALA A 197 -3.07 2.13 -1.56
C ALA A 197 -3.97 3.21 -0.95
N GLY A 198 -4.63 2.91 0.16
CA GLY A 198 -5.39 3.88 0.93
C GLY A 198 -6.88 3.59 1.04
N ALA A 199 -7.68 4.67 1.16
CA ALA A 199 -9.10 4.55 1.49
C ALA A 199 -9.92 3.83 0.41
N LYS A 200 -9.68 4.14 -0.87
CA LYS A 200 -10.40 3.58 -2.03
C LYS A 200 -9.54 2.62 -2.86
N GLU A 201 -8.64 1.89 -2.19
CA GLU A 201 -7.72 0.93 -2.81
C GLU A 201 -8.43 -0.09 -3.71
N GLN A 202 -9.54 -0.67 -3.23
CA GLN A 202 -10.25 -1.71 -3.98
C GLN A 202 -10.86 -1.20 -5.28
N GLU A 203 -11.46 0.00 -5.26
CA GLU A 203 -12.06 0.63 -6.44
C GLU A 203 -10.97 0.97 -7.47
N ALA A 204 -9.85 1.52 -7.00
CA ALA A 204 -8.71 1.86 -7.86
C ALA A 204 -8.08 0.61 -8.50
N ASN A 205 -7.86 -0.45 -7.73
CA ASN A 205 -7.34 -1.71 -8.26
C ASN A 205 -8.30 -2.32 -9.29
N ASN A 206 -9.61 -2.31 -9.04
CA ASN A 206 -10.61 -2.81 -10.00
C ASN A 206 -10.59 -2.00 -11.32
N PHE A 207 -10.40 -0.68 -11.24
CA PHE A 207 -10.25 0.16 -12.43
C PHE A 207 -8.97 -0.19 -13.21
N LEU A 208 -7.84 -0.30 -12.52
CA LEU A 208 -6.55 -0.63 -13.12
C LEU A 208 -6.59 -2.04 -13.74
N GLU A 209 -7.14 -3.05 -13.07
CA GLU A 209 -7.25 -4.41 -13.59
C GLU A 209 -7.97 -4.45 -14.95
N LYS A 210 -9.02 -3.65 -15.14
CA LYS A 210 -9.74 -3.60 -16.42
C LYS A 210 -8.83 -3.18 -17.58
N ARG A 211 -7.85 -2.30 -17.33
CA ARG A 211 -6.90 -1.79 -18.33
C ARG A 211 -5.77 -2.79 -18.64
N PHE A 212 -5.44 -3.67 -17.68
CA PHE A 212 -4.38 -4.67 -17.82
C PHE A 212 -4.92 -6.08 -18.15
N LYS A 213 -6.23 -6.22 -18.39
CA LYS A 213 -6.81 -7.51 -18.78
C LYS A 213 -6.29 -7.93 -20.16
N PRO A 214 -5.91 -9.21 -20.31
CA PRO A 214 -5.56 -9.74 -21.63
C PRO A 214 -6.78 -9.67 -22.57
N PRO A 215 -6.56 -9.55 -23.89
CA PRO A 215 -7.63 -9.67 -24.88
C PRO A 215 -8.38 -11.00 -24.72
N ALA A 216 -9.67 -11.00 -25.03
CA ALA A 216 -10.48 -12.21 -24.95
C ALA A 216 -9.84 -13.38 -25.73
N GLY A 217 -9.61 -14.51 -25.05
CA GLY A 217 -8.97 -15.72 -25.62
C GLY A 217 -7.46 -15.81 -25.42
N SER A 218 -6.81 -14.84 -24.78
CA SER A 218 -5.39 -14.90 -24.42
C SER A 218 -5.23 -15.04 -22.91
N ASN A 219 -4.48 -16.07 -22.48
CA ASN A 219 -4.07 -16.21 -21.07
C ASN A 219 -2.74 -15.51 -20.76
N VAL A 220 -2.15 -14.85 -21.76
CA VAL A 220 -0.88 -14.13 -21.60
C VAL A 220 -1.19 -12.72 -21.09
N ALA A 221 -0.74 -12.41 -19.89
CA ALA A 221 -0.83 -11.06 -19.35
C ALA A 221 -0.09 -10.09 -20.29
N VAL A 222 -0.84 -9.19 -20.92
CA VAL A 222 -0.25 -8.14 -21.76
C VAL A 222 0.40 -7.14 -20.83
N ASP A 223 1.68 -6.86 -21.08
CA ASP A 223 2.34 -5.70 -20.48
C ASP A 223 2.09 -4.54 -21.44
N PRO A 224 1.15 -3.64 -21.16
CA PRO A 224 0.90 -2.53 -22.05
C PRO A 224 2.18 -1.70 -22.10
N LYS A 225 2.71 -1.51 -23.30
CA LYS A 225 3.86 -0.63 -23.55
C LYS A 225 3.35 0.82 -23.48
N LEU A 226 2.94 1.25 -22.30
CA LEU A 226 2.47 2.62 -22.08
C LEU A 226 3.64 3.58 -22.23
N SER A 227 3.45 4.62 -23.02
CA SER A 227 4.35 5.76 -23.06
C SER A 227 4.31 6.52 -21.74
N HIS A 228 5.21 7.48 -21.53
CA HIS A 228 5.19 8.33 -20.35
C HIS A 228 3.84 9.02 -20.16
N ASP A 229 3.33 9.68 -21.20
CA ASP A 229 2.06 10.42 -21.12
C ASP A 229 0.88 9.49 -20.85
N ASP A 230 0.81 8.34 -21.53
CA ASP A 230 -0.24 7.35 -21.27
C ASP A 230 -0.16 6.78 -19.83
N THR A 231 1.05 6.67 -19.29
CA THR A 231 1.25 6.20 -17.91
C THR A 231 0.75 7.23 -16.90
N VAL A 232 1.03 8.51 -17.11
CA VAL A 232 0.53 9.62 -16.27
C VAL A 232 -0.99 9.72 -16.39
N GLN A 233 -1.54 9.72 -17.60
CA GLN A 233 -2.97 9.82 -17.84
C GLN A 233 -3.75 8.64 -17.28
N LEU A 234 -3.23 7.41 -17.39
CA LEU A 234 -3.87 6.25 -16.76
C LEU A 234 -3.94 6.40 -15.23
N ALA A 235 -2.89 6.89 -14.61
CA ALA A 235 -2.85 7.11 -13.17
C ALA A 235 -3.83 8.23 -12.74
N LEU A 236 -3.91 9.34 -13.50
CA LEU A 236 -4.86 10.43 -13.28
C LEU A 236 -6.30 9.98 -13.48
N ALA A 237 -6.60 9.29 -14.58
CA ALA A 237 -7.92 8.73 -14.87
C ALA A 237 -8.40 7.77 -13.76
N CYS A 238 -7.49 6.93 -13.24
CA CYS A 238 -7.78 6.05 -12.12
C CYS A 238 -8.18 6.86 -10.88
N LEU A 239 -7.41 7.88 -10.52
CA LEU A 239 -7.69 8.70 -9.34
C LEU A 239 -9.00 9.50 -9.51
N GLN A 240 -9.24 10.08 -10.67
CA GLN A 240 -10.46 10.83 -11.00
C GLN A 240 -11.70 9.93 -10.92
N ASN A 241 -11.66 8.76 -11.55
CA ASN A 241 -12.76 7.80 -11.50
C ASN A 241 -13.11 7.39 -10.06
N VAL A 242 -12.08 7.12 -9.26
CA VAL A 242 -12.26 6.68 -7.87
C VAL A 242 -12.78 7.79 -6.97
N LEU A 243 -12.37 9.04 -7.20
CA LEU A 243 -12.82 10.17 -6.39
C LEU A 243 -14.21 10.68 -6.80
N GLY A 244 -14.61 10.44 -8.04
CA GLY A 244 -15.88 10.89 -8.59
C GLY A 244 -15.99 12.42 -8.64
N ALA A 245 -14.86 13.11 -8.81
CA ALA A 245 -14.78 14.56 -8.86
C ALA A 245 -13.67 14.98 -9.83
N ASP A 246 -13.86 16.12 -10.46
CA ASP A 246 -12.83 16.74 -11.30
C ASP A 246 -11.61 17.09 -10.44
N LEU A 247 -10.46 16.58 -10.85
CA LEU A 247 -9.21 16.82 -10.16
C LEU A 247 -8.62 18.17 -10.57
N LYS A 248 -8.15 18.92 -9.60
CA LYS A 248 -7.35 20.13 -9.83
C LYS A 248 -5.89 19.83 -9.58
N ALA A 249 -4.99 20.46 -10.33
CA ALA A 249 -3.55 20.27 -10.17
C ALA A 249 -3.06 20.50 -8.72
N ASN A 250 -3.69 21.43 -8.01
CA ASN A 250 -3.35 21.74 -6.61
C ASN A 250 -3.81 20.68 -5.60
N ASP A 251 -4.77 19.83 -5.97
CA ASP A 251 -5.33 18.80 -5.08
C ASP A 251 -4.60 17.45 -5.24
N ILE A 252 -3.61 17.41 -6.14
CA ILE A 252 -2.83 16.22 -6.47
C ILE A 252 -1.35 16.48 -6.28
N GLU A 253 -0.64 15.44 -5.97
CA GLU A 253 0.81 15.39 -5.98
C GLU A 253 1.22 14.18 -6.84
N ALA A 254 2.06 14.41 -7.84
CA ALA A 254 2.57 13.37 -8.73
C ALA A 254 4.09 13.46 -8.85
N CYS A 255 4.73 12.30 -8.85
CA CYS A 255 6.16 12.18 -9.11
C CYS A 255 6.42 11.08 -10.15
N VAL A 256 7.47 11.28 -10.92
CA VAL A 256 7.84 10.41 -12.02
C VAL A 256 9.33 10.09 -12.00
N VAL A 257 9.68 8.94 -12.57
CA VAL A 257 11.04 8.56 -12.97
C VAL A 257 10.97 8.09 -14.41
N ARG A 258 11.83 8.60 -15.30
CA ARG A 258 11.80 8.32 -16.75
C ARG A 258 13.15 7.83 -17.26
N HIS A 259 13.15 7.14 -18.39
CA HIS A 259 14.36 6.65 -19.05
C HIS A 259 15.32 7.79 -19.47
N ASP A 260 14.79 8.94 -19.90
CA ASP A 260 15.54 10.12 -20.28
C ASP A 260 16.03 10.91 -19.06
N ASN A 261 15.30 10.85 -17.94
CA ASN A 261 15.66 11.47 -16.68
C ASN A 261 15.41 10.49 -15.53
N LEU A 262 16.45 9.84 -15.05
CA LEU A 262 16.38 8.87 -13.95
C LEU A 262 16.07 9.50 -12.59
N ALA A 263 16.10 10.82 -12.48
CA ALA A 263 15.81 11.51 -11.23
C ALA A 263 14.33 11.35 -10.86
N PHE A 264 14.06 11.11 -9.58
CA PHE A 264 12.71 11.15 -9.02
C PHE A 264 12.26 12.62 -8.97
N THR A 265 11.43 13.00 -9.94
CA THR A 265 11.02 14.38 -10.19
C THR A 265 9.54 14.55 -9.89
N ARG A 266 9.19 15.64 -9.19
CA ARG A 266 7.81 16.04 -8.98
C ARG A 266 7.30 16.78 -10.23
N LEU A 267 6.11 16.44 -10.70
CA LEU A 267 5.43 17.20 -11.75
C LEU A 267 4.96 18.55 -11.20
N SER A 268 5.18 19.59 -11.98
CA SER A 268 4.68 20.93 -11.68
C SER A 268 3.16 21.02 -11.84
N ALA A 269 2.54 22.07 -11.28
CA ALA A 269 1.12 22.32 -11.45
C ALA A 269 0.74 22.49 -12.93
N ASP A 270 1.58 23.18 -13.71
CA ASP A 270 1.36 23.43 -15.13
C ASP A 270 1.41 22.13 -15.96
N GLU A 271 2.38 21.23 -15.64
CA GLU A 271 2.46 19.91 -16.26
C GLU A 271 1.23 19.06 -15.93
N LEU A 272 0.77 19.10 -14.67
CA LEU A 272 -0.42 18.38 -14.23
C LEU A 272 -1.69 18.93 -14.91
N GLU A 273 -1.84 20.25 -15.04
CA GLU A 273 -2.97 20.86 -15.75
C GLU A 273 -2.99 20.48 -17.24
N THR A 274 -1.82 20.44 -17.87
CA THR A 274 -1.69 19.98 -19.26
C THR A 274 -2.16 18.53 -19.42
N GLN A 275 -1.75 17.64 -18.51
CA GLN A 275 -2.14 16.23 -18.55
C GLN A 275 -3.64 16.03 -18.21
N LEU A 276 -4.21 16.82 -17.31
CA LEU A 276 -5.63 16.80 -16.98
C LEU A 276 -6.49 17.29 -18.17
N THR A 277 -6.04 18.34 -18.87
CA THR A 277 -6.72 18.85 -20.08
C THR A 277 -6.70 17.79 -21.19
N ALA A 278 -5.55 17.19 -21.45
CA ALA A 278 -5.43 16.12 -22.44
C ALA A 278 -6.28 14.89 -22.11
N LEU A 279 -6.47 14.60 -20.81
CA LEU A 279 -7.36 13.52 -20.36
C LEU A 279 -8.83 13.86 -20.65
N ALA A 280 -9.28 15.08 -20.35
CA ALA A 280 -10.64 15.53 -20.60
C ALA A 280 -10.98 15.51 -22.13
N GLU A 281 -10.06 15.96 -22.98
CA GLU A 281 -10.22 15.89 -24.43
C GLU A 281 -10.37 14.46 -24.95
N ARG A 282 -9.64 13.49 -24.40
CA ARG A 282 -9.76 12.06 -24.74
C ARG A 282 -11.10 11.46 -24.32
N ASP A 283 -11.62 11.83 -23.17
CA ASP A 283 -12.94 11.36 -22.68
C ASP A 283 -14.07 11.92 -23.53
N ASP A 284 -13.99 13.18 -23.98
CA ASP A 284 -14.94 13.80 -24.90
C ASP A 284 -14.93 13.13 -26.30
N ASP A 285 -13.75 12.76 -26.81
CA ASP A 285 -13.61 12.02 -28.08
C ASP A 285 -14.22 10.61 -28.02
N ILE A 286 -14.24 9.98 -26.88
CA ILE A 286 -14.87 8.67 -26.66
C ILE A 286 -16.38 8.81 -26.51
N ALA A 287 -16.86 9.82 -25.77
CA ALA A 287 -18.27 10.11 -25.58
C ALA A 287 -18.97 10.60 -26.87
N GLY A 288 -18.23 11.21 -27.79
CA GLY A 288 -18.77 11.69 -29.09
C GLY A 288 -18.87 10.62 -30.18
N ARG A 289 -18.50 9.36 -29.90
CA ARG A 289 -18.54 8.22 -30.83
C ARG A 289 -19.67 7.22 -30.57
N ASP A 290 -20.46 7.41 -29.53
CA ASP A 290 -21.70 6.70 -29.22
C ASP A 290 -22.92 7.52 -29.69
#